data_0dff7e964a33decf15b146576c01a607
#
_entry.id   0dff7e964a33decf15b146576c01a607
#
_cell.length_a   1.000
_cell.length_b   1.000
_cell.length_c   1.000
_cell.angle_alpha   90.00
_cell.angle_beta   90.00
_cell.angle_gamma   90.00
#
_symmetry.space_group_name_H-M   'P 1'
#
loop_
_entity.id
_entity.type
_entity.pdbx_description
1 polymer ?
#
loop_
_entity_poly.entity_id
_entity_poly.type
_entity_poly.pdbx_seq_one_letter_code
_entity_poly.pdbx_strand_id
1 'polypeptide(L)'
;NNATSATGISQYYYHNNGKQLTEALHQSLNQLPLPNRGSDTAKYVVLDQVTRPATLLELGYINNPSDFKHIRTAVYQKEIANAVTAGLQSYFKQTMERK
;
A
#
# COMPACT_ATOMS: atom_id res chain seq x y z
N ASN A 1 -20.65 -3.82 -11.39
CA ASN A 1 -21.10 -3.74 -10.10
C ASN A 1 -21.38 -5.03 -9.41
N ASN A 2 -20.69 -6.07 -9.78
CA ASN A 2 -20.78 -7.33 -9.08
C ASN A 2 -20.00 -7.27 -7.78
N ALA A 3 -20.60 -7.76 -6.71
CA ALA A 3 -19.89 -7.87 -5.45
C ALA A 3 -18.77 -8.89 -5.59
N THR A 4 -17.70 -8.70 -4.82
CA THR A 4 -16.59 -9.65 -4.78
C THR A 4 -16.33 -10.10 -3.36
N SER A 5 -15.84 -11.33 -3.21
CA SER A 5 -15.34 -11.81 -1.93
C SER A 5 -13.90 -11.37 -1.67
N ALA A 6 -13.22 -10.84 -2.67
CA ALA A 6 -11.88 -10.31 -2.48
C ALA A 6 -11.95 -9.12 -1.53
N THR A 7 -11.04 -9.08 -0.55
CA THR A 7 -11.03 -8.06 0.49
C THR A 7 -9.59 -7.74 0.87
N GLY A 8 -9.37 -6.52 1.37
CA GLY A 8 -8.11 -6.17 1.97
C GLY A 8 -7.25 -5.27 1.11
N ILE A 9 -6.05 -5.05 1.60
CA ILE A 9 -5.07 -4.16 0.98
C ILE A 9 -3.87 -4.96 0.50
N SER A 10 -3.18 -4.44 -0.51
CA SER A 10 -2.00 -5.07 -1.09
C SER A 10 -1.00 -4.00 -1.50
N GLN A 11 0.28 -4.38 -1.56
CA GLN A 11 1.33 -3.47 -1.97
C GLN A 11 2.15 -4.16 -3.06
N TYR A 12 2.48 -3.40 -4.12
CA TYR A 12 3.21 -3.96 -5.26
C TYR A 12 4.40 -3.10 -5.63
N TYR A 13 5.45 -3.75 -6.10
CA TYR A 13 6.57 -3.11 -6.77
C TYR A 13 6.93 -3.93 -8.00
N TYR A 14 7.68 -3.35 -8.93
CA TYR A 14 8.17 -4.10 -10.08
C TYR A 14 9.68 -4.14 -10.11
N HIS A 15 10.33 -2.97 -10.09
CA HIS A 15 11.79 -2.92 -10.07
C HIS A 15 12.30 -3.15 -8.65
N ASN A 16 13.46 -3.80 -8.57
CA ASN A 16 14.01 -4.20 -7.27
C ASN A 16 14.26 -3.02 -6.33
N ASN A 17 14.53 -1.84 -6.89
CA ASN A 17 14.77 -0.66 -6.04
C ASN A 17 13.50 -0.16 -5.35
N GLY A 18 12.33 -0.69 -5.69
CA GLY A 18 11.08 -0.36 -4.99
C GLY A 18 10.76 -1.28 -3.83
N LYS A 19 11.52 -2.36 -3.64
CA LYS A 19 11.20 -3.37 -2.65
C LYS A 19 11.24 -2.82 -1.22
N GLN A 20 12.29 -2.07 -0.87
CA GLN A 20 12.44 -1.54 0.48
C GLN A 20 11.33 -0.54 0.82
N LEU A 21 10.99 0.32 -0.13
CA LEU A 21 9.88 1.27 0.03
C LEU A 21 8.56 0.51 0.27
N THR A 22 8.31 -0.50 -0.56
CA THR A 22 7.08 -1.28 -0.48
C THR A 22 6.98 -2.01 0.87
N GLU A 23 8.08 -2.57 1.35
CA GLU A 23 8.08 -3.27 2.63
C GLU A 23 7.88 -2.33 3.81
N ALA A 24 8.43 -1.12 3.75
CA ALA A 24 8.21 -0.13 4.80
C ALA A 24 6.72 0.27 4.86
N LEU A 25 6.09 0.44 3.70
CA LEU A 25 4.66 0.74 3.64
C LEU A 25 3.82 -0.45 4.08
N HIS A 26 4.23 -1.67 3.70
CA HIS A 26 3.54 -2.88 4.16
C HIS A 26 3.47 -2.91 5.69
N GLN A 27 4.57 -2.63 6.36
CA GLN A 27 4.62 -2.65 7.82
C GLN A 27 3.67 -1.63 8.44
N SER A 28 3.69 -0.39 7.92
CA SER A 28 2.84 0.66 8.49
C SER A 28 1.35 0.43 8.18
N LEU A 29 1.05 -0.14 7.01
CA LEU A 29 -0.33 -0.39 6.60
C LEU A 29 -0.96 -1.57 7.34
N ASN A 30 -0.19 -2.37 8.05
CA ASN A 30 -0.72 -3.45 8.88
C ASN A 30 -1.65 -2.96 9.99
N GLN A 31 -1.60 -1.68 10.31
CA GLN A 31 -2.46 -1.12 11.36
C GLN A 31 -3.86 -0.78 10.87
N LEU A 32 -4.10 -0.82 9.56
CA LEU A 32 -5.42 -0.54 9.01
C LEU A 32 -6.40 -1.66 9.34
N PRO A 33 -7.71 -1.34 9.41
CA PRO A 33 -8.72 -2.33 9.77
C PRO A 33 -8.98 -3.40 8.71
N LEU A 34 -8.57 -3.17 7.46
CA LEU A 34 -8.73 -4.19 6.42
C LEU A 34 -7.56 -5.17 6.46
N PRO A 35 -7.79 -6.44 6.07
CA PRO A 35 -6.70 -7.42 6.02
C PRO A 35 -5.60 -6.95 5.08
N ASN A 36 -4.33 -7.09 5.51
CA ASN A 36 -3.20 -6.77 4.66
C ASN A 36 -2.74 -8.05 3.96
N ARG A 37 -2.97 -8.11 2.65
CA ARG A 37 -2.67 -9.30 1.86
C ARG A 37 -1.19 -9.46 1.54
N GLY A 38 -0.40 -8.42 1.82
CA GLY A 38 1.03 -8.50 1.67
C GLY A 38 1.57 -7.71 0.49
N SER A 39 2.87 -7.84 0.29
CA SER A 39 3.57 -7.20 -0.81
C SER A 39 4.02 -8.25 -1.82
N ASP A 40 4.04 -7.88 -3.10
CA ASP A 40 4.42 -8.77 -4.18
C ASP A 40 4.90 -7.94 -5.37
N THR A 41 5.46 -8.62 -6.36
CA THR A 41 5.88 -7.97 -7.59
C THR A 41 4.75 -8.03 -8.62
N ALA A 42 4.63 -6.97 -9.41
CA ALA A 42 3.67 -6.96 -10.51
C ALA A 42 4.12 -5.95 -11.56
N LYS A 43 3.97 -6.33 -12.83
CA LYS A 43 4.38 -5.46 -13.94
C LYS A 43 3.23 -4.55 -14.35
N TYR A 44 2.84 -3.66 -13.44
CA TYR A 44 1.89 -2.62 -13.79
C TYR A 44 2.59 -1.51 -14.56
N VAL A 45 1.90 -0.93 -15.53
CA VAL A 45 2.48 0.12 -16.37
C VAL A 45 3.03 1.26 -15.51
N VAL A 46 2.29 1.64 -14.47
CA VAL A 46 2.68 2.73 -13.59
C VAL A 46 3.99 2.43 -12.84
N LEU A 47 4.31 1.16 -12.64
CA LEU A 47 5.56 0.74 -11.99
C LEU A 47 6.67 0.49 -12.99
N ASP A 48 6.33 -0.12 -14.14
CA ASP A 48 7.29 -0.54 -15.16
C ASP A 48 8.06 0.66 -15.74
N GLN A 49 7.39 1.79 -15.91
CA GLN A 49 7.94 2.97 -16.56
C GLN A 49 8.77 3.86 -15.63
N VAL A 50 8.83 3.55 -14.34
CA VAL A 50 9.48 4.41 -13.36
C VAL A 50 10.84 3.84 -12.98
N THR A 51 11.88 4.66 -13.01
CA THR A 51 13.25 4.25 -12.66
C THR A 51 13.59 4.51 -11.19
N ARG A 52 12.83 5.35 -10.52
CA ARG A 52 13.00 5.63 -9.09
C ARG A 52 12.24 4.60 -8.27
N PRO A 53 12.55 4.47 -6.97
CA PRO A 53 11.77 3.57 -6.12
C PRO A 53 10.28 3.92 -6.20
N ALA A 54 9.47 2.91 -6.51
CA ALA A 54 8.04 3.10 -6.73
C ALA A 54 7.26 1.93 -6.17
N THR A 55 6.06 2.22 -5.68
CA THR A 55 5.16 1.24 -5.15
C THR A 55 3.73 1.57 -5.56
N LEU A 56 2.90 0.56 -5.69
CA LEU A 56 1.48 0.71 -5.95
C LEU A 56 0.73 0.13 -4.76
N LEU A 57 -0.15 0.94 -4.18
CA LEU A 57 -0.94 0.52 -3.03
C LEU A 57 -2.37 0.30 -3.45
N GLU A 58 -2.89 -0.89 -3.22
CA GLU A 58 -4.33 -1.18 -3.34
C GLU A 58 -4.91 -1.12 -1.94
N LEU A 59 -5.86 -0.23 -1.74
CA LEU A 59 -6.31 0.12 -0.39
C LEU A 59 -7.71 -0.40 -0.09
N GLY A 60 -8.14 -1.43 -0.82
CA GLY A 60 -9.43 -2.09 -0.63
C GLY A 60 -10.16 -2.24 -1.95
N TYR A 61 -11.25 -3.00 -1.90
CA TYR A 61 -12.09 -3.27 -3.08
C TYR A 61 -13.41 -2.54 -2.94
N ILE A 62 -13.69 -1.61 -3.84
CA ILE A 62 -14.92 -0.82 -3.76
C ILE A 62 -16.17 -1.67 -3.99
N ASN A 63 -16.02 -2.82 -4.66
CA ASN A 63 -17.13 -3.73 -4.89
C ASN A 63 -17.23 -4.83 -3.84
N ASN A 64 -16.44 -4.74 -2.76
CA ASN A 64 -16.63 -5.57 -1.57
C ASN A 64 -17.37 -4.75 -0.52
N PRO A 65 -18.55 -5.19 -0.05
CA PRO A 65 -19.35 -4.37 0.86
C PRO A 65 -18.63 -4.02 2.16
N SER A 66 -17.85 -4.94 2.70
CA SER A 66 -17.10 -4.68 3.94
C SER A 66 -16.00 -3.66 3.72
N ASP A 67 -15.22 -3.81 2.63
CA ASP A 67 -14.17 -2.85 2.30
C ASP A 67 -14.76 -1.47 2.02
N PHE A 68 -15.85 -1.43 1.28
CA PHE A 68 -16.47 -0.16 0.90
C PHE A 68 -16.95 0.64 2.12
N LYS A 69 -17.43 -0.05 3.15
CA LYS A 69 -17.82 0.62 4.40
C LYS A 69 -16.67 1.43 4.98
N HIS A 70 -15.46 0.92 4.88
CA HIS A 70 -14.26 1.64 5.37
C HIS A 70 -13.82 2.71 4.38
N ILE A 71 -13.69 2.34 3.10
CA ILE A 71 -13.13 3.22 2.06
C ILE A 71 -13.90 4.55 1.99
N ARG A 72 -15.20 4.50 2.17
CA ARG A 72 -16.05 5.70 2.04
C ARG A 72 -15.96 6.64 3.24
N THR A 73 -15.28 6.27 4.32
CA THR A 73 -15.27 7.09 5.54
C THR A 73 -14.06 8.01 5.58
N ALA A 74 -14.27 9.21 6.14
CA ALA A 74 -13.16 10.13 6.39
C ALA A 74 -12.17 9.56 7.40
N VAL A 75 -12.66 8.76 8.35
CA VAL A 75 -11.81 8.13 9.36
C VAL A 75 -10.80 7.19 8.69
N TYR A 76 -11.27 6.31 7.81
CA TYR A 76 -10.38 5.37 7.13
C TYR A 76 -9.38 6.10 6.22
N GLN A 77 -9.85 7.11 5.51
CA GLN A 77 -8.98 7.91 4.63
C GLN A 77 -7.86 8.58 5.42
N LYS A 78 -8.18 9.07 6.63
CA LYS A 78 -7.18 9.66 7.51
C LYS A 78 -6.21 8.60 8.04
N GLU A 79 -6.72 7.42 8.38
CA GLU A 79 -5.87 6.32 8.83
C GLU A 79 -4.88 5.91 7.73
N ILE A 80 -5.35 5.85 6.48
CA ILE A 80 -4.47 5.59 5.33
C ILE A 80 -3.37 6.65 5.24
N ALA A 81 -3.75 7.92 5.30
CA ALA A 81 -2.79 9.02 5.18
C ALA A 81 -1.74 8.94 6.29
N ASN A 82 -2.15 8.64 7.52
CA ASN A 82 -1.22 8.51 8.63
C ASN A 82 -0.30 7.31 8.44
N ALA A 83 -0.84 6.18 7.98
CA ALA A 83 -0.04 4.98 7.78
C ALA A 83 0.97 5.17 6.65
N VAL A 84 0.57 5.79 5.54
CA VAL A 84 1.47 6.08 4.42
C VAL A 84 2.58 7.03 4.87
N THR A 85 2.22 8.06 5.63
CA THR A 85 3.20 9.01 6.15
C THR A 85 4.23 8.30 7.03
N ALA A 86 3.76 7.46 7.95
CA ALA A 86 4.65 6.70 8.83
C ALA A 86 5.57 5.77 8.04
N GLY A 87 5.04 5.10 7.03
CA GLY A 87 5.83 4.22 6.17
C GLY A 87 6.90 4.96 5.39
N LEU A 88 6.57 6.13 4.86
CA LEU A 88 7.54 6.96 4.15
C LEU A 88 8.63 7.48 5.09
N GLN A 89 8.25 7.91 6.29
CA GLN A 89 9.23 8.35 7.27
C GLN A 89 10.19 7.22 7.64
N SER A 90 9.66 6.02 7.84
CA SER A 90 10.48 4.85 8.13
C SER A 90 11.43 4.55 6.98
N TYR A 91 10.93 4.58 5.75
CA TYR A 91 11.74 4.32 4.57
C TYR A 91 12.89 5.32 4.43
N PHE A 92 12.60 6.61 4.56
CA PHE A 92 13.63 7.64 4.42
C PHE A 92 14.64 7.57 5.56
N LYS A 93 14.21 7.26 6.76
CA LYS A 93 15.13 7.05 7.86
C LYS A 93 16.09 5.89 7.57
N GLN A 94 15.56 4.77 7.11
CA GLN A 94 16.37 3.60 6.77
C GLN A 94 17.40 3.91 5.69
N THR A 95 16.99 4.63 4.65
CA THR A 95 17.89 4.93 3.54
C THR A 95 18.92 5.97 3.92
N MET A 96 18.59 6.92 4.78
CA MET A 96 19.53 7.92 5.26
C MET A 96 20.57 7.31 6.19
N GLU A 97 20.17 6.34 7.01
CA GLU A 97 21.10 5.68 7.93
C GLU A 97 22.12 4.81 7.21
N ARG A 98 21.90 4.50 5.93
CA ARG A 98 22.84 3.69 5.15
C ARG A 98 23.98 4.50 4.58
N LYS A 99 23.89 5.80 4.66
CA LYS A 99 24.97 6.67 4.18
C LYS A 99 25.98 6.89 5.29
#